data_ec3d82fb26a0c4c443304bd912952601
#
_entry.id   ec3d82fb26a0c4c443304bd912952601
#
_cell.length_a   1.000
_cell.length_b   1.000
_cell.length_c   1.000
_cell.angle_alpha   90.00
_cell.angle_beta   90.00
_cell.angle_gamma   90.00
#
_symmetry.space_group_name_H-M   'P 1'
#
loop_
_entity.id
_entity.type
_entity.pdbx_description
1 polymer ?
#
loop_
_entity_poly.entity_id
_entity_poly.type
_entity_poly.pdbx_seq_one_letter_code
_entity_poly.pdbx_strand_id
1 'polypeptide(L)'
;MNEDINKEFTHLKIHTQYSICEGALRTIDLAKFCKVNQIKAVGLCDSNNLCGALEFSESIAKSKTQPIIRTQINVQYKNYMGKIPLFAKDLEGYKNLIKLSSKSFLEIKDLSLIHI
;
A
#
# COMPACT_ATOMS: atom_id res chain seq x y z
N MET A 1 26.83 12.81 2.86
CA MET A 1 25.65 13.67 3.14
C MET A 1 24.35 13.10 2.59
N ASN A 2 24.33 12.46 1.43
CA ASN A 2 23.10 11.88 0.88
C ASN A 2 22.72 10.49 1.41
N GLU A 3 23.62 9.78 2.08
CA GLU A 3 23.36 8.44 2.60
C GLU A 3 22.52 8.42 3.89
N ASP A 4 22.63 9.45 4.72
CA ASP A 4 21.91 9.49 5.99
C ASP A 4 20.44 9.92 5.86
N ILE A 5 20.13 10.74 4.86
CA ILE A 5 18.75 11.18 4.60
C ILE A 5 17.85 10.01 4.17
N ASN A 6 18.38 9.09 3.37
CA ASN A 6 17.63 7.92 2.92
C ASN A 6 17.37 6.89 4.03
N LYS A 7 18.17 6.88 5.09
CA LYS A 7 17.98 5.97 6.23
C LYS A 7 16.86 6.40 7.16
N GLU A 8 16.55 7.69 7.20
CA GLU A 8 15.52 8.25 8.07
C GLU A 8 14.16 8.45 7.36
N PHE A 9 14.18 8.49 6.04
CA PHE A 9 12.95 8.69 5.26
C PHE A 9 12.19 7.39 5.07
N THR A 10 10.89 7.39 5.42
CA THR A 10 10.00 6.25 5.21
C THR A 10 9.09 6.50 4.01
N HIS A 11 9.26 5.69 2.96
CA HIS A 11 8.37 5.70 1.80
C HIS A 11 7.05 5.02 2.15
N LEU A 12 5.96 5.79 2.17
CA LEU A 12 4.63 5.32 2.57
C LEU A 12 3.67 5.09 1.42
N LYS A 13 4.03 5.45 0.20
CA LYS A 13 3.13 5.37 -0.96
C LYS A 13 3.81 4.65 -2.12
N ILE A 14 4.07 3.37 -1.96
CA ILE A 14 4.65 2.53 -3.00
C ILE A 14 3.56 1.72 -3.69
N HIS A 15 3.44 1.89 -5.01
CA HIS A 15 2.63 1.06 -5.87
C HIS A 15 3.47 -0.09 -6.42
N THR A 16 3.00 -1.32 -6.24
CA THR A 16 3.65 -2.51 -6.76
C THR A 16 3.04 -2.94 -8.09
N GLN A 17 3.53 -4.05 -8.64
CA GLN A 17 2.97 -4.72 -9.81
C GLN A 17 1.47 -5.03 -9.70
N TYR A 18 0.91 -5.05 -8.49
CA TYR A 18 -0.51 -5.29 -8.25
C TYR A 18 -1.39 -4.04 -8.44
N SER A 19 -0.79 -2.86 -8.57
CA SER A 19 -1.47 -1.65 -9.04
C SER A 19 -1.43 -1.63 -10.56
N ILE A 20 -2.41 -2.27 -11.20
CA ILE A 20 -2.46 -2.45 -12.66
C ILE A 20 -2.44 -1.09 -13.36
N CYS A 21 -1.58 -0.94 -14.36
CA CYS A 21 -1.33 0.28 -15.11
C CYS A 21 -0.71 1.46 -14.31
N GLU A 22 -0.43 1.28 -13.03
CA GLU A 22 0.15 2.34 -12.20
C GLU A 22 1.54 1.97 -11.66
N GLY A 23 1.77 0.70 -11.34
CA GLY A 23 3.02 0.23 -10.75
C GLY A 23 3.67 -0.90 -11.53
N ALA A 24 5.00 -0.91 -11.57
CA ALA A 24 5.79 -1.96 -12.20
C ALA A 24 6.82 -2.59 -11.24
N LEU A 25 6.90 -2.08 -10.01
CA LEU A 25 7.86 -2.54 -9.02
C LEU A 25 7.43 -3.88 -8.42
N ARG A 26 8.27 -4.90 -8.57
CA ARG A 26 8.03 -6.20 -7.96
C ARG A 26 8.39 -6.16 -6.48
N THR A 27 7.61 -6.85 -5.66
CA THR A 27 7.85 -6.92 -4.21
C THR A 27 9.23 -7.49 -3.87
N ILE A 28 9.72 -8.45 -4.63
CA ILE A 28 11.04 -9.05 -4.42
C ILE A 28 12.18 -8.04 -4.70
N ASP A 29 12.05 -7.19 -5.69
CA ASP A 29 13.05 -6.18 -6.02
C ASP A 29 13.06 -5.07 -4.96
N LEU A 30 11.89 -4.70 -4.47
CA LEU A 30 11.76 -3.77 -3.36
C LEU A 30 12.41 -4.32 -2.07
N ALA A 31 12.22 -5.60 -1.78
CA ALA A 31 12.83 -6.26 -0.63
C ALA A 31 14.37 -6.25 -0.72
N LYS A 32 14.91 -6.52 -1.89
CA LYS A 32 16.37 -6.42 -2.14
C LYS A 32 16.88 -5.00 -1.93
N PHE A 33 16.17 -4.01 -2.46
CA PHE A 33 16.51 -2.60 -2.27
C PHE A 33 16.51 -2.20 -0.79
N CYS A 34 15.49 -2.59 -0.04
CA CYS A 34 15.40 -2.33 1.39
C CYS A 34 16.55 -2.96 2.17
N LYS A 35 16.92 -4.19 1.81
CA LYS A 35 18.03 -4.90 2.45
C LYS A 35 19.38 -4.22 2.21
N VAL A 36 19.67 -3.87 0.96
CA VAL A 36 20.94 -3.23 0.56
C VAL A 36 21.08 -1.85 1.21
N ASN A 37 20.00 -1.07 1.24
CA ASN A 37 20.01 0.30 1.76
C ASN A 37 19.67 0.38 3.26
N GLN A 38 19.46 -0.73 3.94
CA GLN A 38 19.13 -0.79 5.36
C GLN A 38 17.91 0.08 5.73
N ILE A 39 16.88 0.05 4.90
CA ILE A 39 15.64 0.80 5.11
C ILE A 39 14.92 0.28 6.35
N LYS A 40 14.52 1.16 7.26
CA LYS A 40 13.86 0.78 8.52
C LYS A 40 12.41 0.35 8.34
N ALA A 41 11.67 1.07 7.51
CA ALA A 41 10.25 0.80 7.25
C ALA A 41 9.85 1.24 5.84
N VAL A 42 8.87 0.58 5.27
CA VAL A 42 8.35 0.90 3.93
C VAL A 42 6.85 0.59 3.85
N GLY A 43 6.10 1.42 3.16
CA GLY A 43 4.63 1.31 3.04
C GLY A 43 4.17 0.87 1.66
N LEU A 44 3.48 -0.26 1.59
CA LEU A 44 2.71 -0.66 0.43
C LEU A 44 1.46 0.23 0.31
N CYS A 45 1.13 0.70 -0.88
CA CYS A 45 -0.06 1.50 -1.12
C CYS A 45 -0.66 1.23 -2.51
N ASP A 46 -1.02 -0.02 -2.76
CA ASP A 46 -1.65 -0.40 -4.02
C ASP A 46 -3.07 0.17 -4.15
N SER A 47 -3.46 0.46 -5.38
CA SER A 47 -4.75 1.08 -5.67
C SER A 47 -5.88 0.05 -5.62
N ASN A 48 -6.86 0.28 -4.75
CA ASN A 48 -8.10 -0.48 -4.60
C ASN A 48 -7.94 -1.97 -4.29
N ASN A 49 -6.77 -2.46 -3.94
CA ASN A 49 -6.57 -3.86 -3.61
C ASN A 49 -5.49 -4.07 -2.55
N LEU A 50 -5.51 -5.25 -1.97
CA LEU A 50 -4.53 -5.77 -1.01
C LEU A 50 -3.89 -7.07 -1.52
N CYS A 51 -3.88 -7.29 -2.84
CA CYS A 51 -3.43 -8.54 -3.44
C CYS A 51 -1.97 -8.86 -3.13
N GLY A 52 -1.13 -7.84 -3.04
CA GLY A 52 0.29 -7.99 -2.72
C GLY A 52 0.63 -7.92 -1.23
N ALA A 53 -0.35 -7.71 -0.33
CA ALA A 53 -0.08 -7.43 1.07
C ALA A 53 0.68 -8.56 1.78
N LEU A 54 0.30 -9.81 1.58
CA LEU A 54 0.96 -10.95 2.20
C LEU A 54 2.39 -11.14 1.66
N GLU A 55 2.55 -11.19 0.35
CA GLU A 55 3.86 -11.30 -0.30
C GLU A 55 4.80 -10.17 0.11
N PHE A 56 4.28 -8.94 0.11
CA PHE A 56 5.02 -7.76 0.54
C PHE A 56 5.45 -7.88 2.00
N SER A 57 4.54 -8.21 2.91
CA SER A 57 4.86 -8.29 4.34
C SER A 57 5.91 -9.34 4.64
N GLU A 58 5.83 -10.51 4.02
CA GLU A 58 6.82 -11.58 4.20
C GLU A 58 8.18 -11.22 3.62
N SER A 59 8.21 -10.68 2.40
CA SER A 59 9.46 -10.33 1.71
C SER A 59 10.19 -9.19 2.41
N ILE A 60 9.45 -8.17 2.83
CA ILE A 60 10.01 -7.00 3.52
C ILE A 60 10.49 -7.35 4.92
N ALA A 61 9.73 -8.16 5.67
CA ALA A 61 10.14 -8.62 7.00
C ALA A 61 11.43 -9.44 6.95
N LYS A 62 11.60 -10.30 5.95
CA LYS A 62 12.85 -11.05 5.73
C LYS A 62 14.06 -10.14 5.46
N SER A 63 13.84 -8.96 4.96
CA SER A 63 14.86 -7.93 4.74
C SER A 63 15.17 -7.09 5.98
N LYS A 64 14.60 -7.43 7.14
CA LYS A 64 14.69 -6.68 8.41
C LYS A 64 14.13 -5.25 8.31
N THR A 65 13.20 -5.04 7.40
CA THR A 65 12.47 -3.78 7.21
C THR A 65 11.04 -3.99 7.72
N GLN A 66 10.50 -3.00 8.41
CA GLN A 66 9.11 -3.06 8.86
C GLN A 66 8.14 -2.81 7.70
N PRO A 67 7.27 -3.77 7.36
CA PRO A 67 6.22 -3.54 6.38
C PRO A 67 5.07 -2.74 6.98
N ILE A 68 4.57 -1.76 6.23
CA ILE A 68 3.38 -0.98 6.57
C ILE A 68 2.35 -1.23 5.48
N ILE A 69 1.19 -1.77 5.86
CA ILE A 69 0.14 -2.13 4.92
C ILE A 69 -0.84 -0.97 4.75
N ARG A 70 -0.97 -0.53 3.50
CA ARG A 70 -1.88 0.53 3.08
C ARG A 70 -2.59 0.14 1.79
N THR A 71 -3.71 0.75 1.53
CA THR A 71 -4.34 0.74 0.20
C THR A 71 -4.88 2.11 -0.12
N GLN A 72 -4.88 2.47 -1.39
CA GLN A 72 -5.45 3.72 -1.87
C GLN A 72 -6.83 3.44 -2.46
N ILE A 73 -7.85 4.08 -1.92
CA ILE A 73 -9.22 3.93 -2.39
C ILE A 73 -9.71 5.21 -3.05
N ASN A 74 -10.50 5.03 -4.11
CA ASN A 74 -11.21 6.13 -4.72
C ASN A 74 -12.46 6.43 -3.88
N VAL A 75 -12.67 7.68 -3.55
CA VAL A 75 -13.81 8.15 -2.77
C VAL A 75 -14.55 9.24 -3.51
N GLN A 76 -15.85 9.28 -3.30
CA GLN A 76 -16.70 10.37 -3.78
C GLN A 76 -17.42 11.00 -2.60
N TYR A 77 -17.32 12.32 -2.51
CA TYR A 77 -18.04 13.11 -1.53
C TYR A 77 -18.74 14.26 -2.22
N LYS A 78 -20.07 14.26 -2.23
CA LYS A 78 -20.87 15.21 -3.02
C LYS A 78 -20.43 15.21 -4.49
N ASN A 79 -19.94 16.33 -4.99
CA ASN A 79 -19.44 16.47 -6.37
C ASN A 79 -17.93 16.32 -6.50
N TYR A 80 -17.24 15.99 -5.42
CA TYR A 80 -15.78 15.84 -5.40
C TYR A 80 -15.40 14.37 -5.45
N MET A 81 -14.43 14.08 -6.29
CA MET A 81 -13.80 12.75 -6.38
C MET A 81 -12.34 12.87 -6.00
N GLY A 82 -11.85 11.89 -5.26
CA GLY A 82 -10.47 11.87 -4.81
C GLY A 82 -9.98 10.48 -4.47
N LYS A 83 -8.70 10.39 -4.18
CA LYS A 83 -8.05 9.16 -3.74
C LYS A 83 -7.55 9.35 -2.32
N ILE A 84 -7.88 8.42 -1.43
CA ILE A 84 -7.45 8.46 -0.04
C ILE A 84 -6.60 7.22 0.25
N PRO A 85 -5.34 7.39 0.65
CA PRO A 85 -4.54 6.29 1.17
C PRO A 85 -4.93 6.01 2.62
N LEU A 86 -5.30 4.76 2.91
CA LEU A 86 -5.64 4.28 4.25
C LEU A 86 -4.63 3.22 4.66
N PHE A 87 -4.13 3.28 5.89
CA PHE A 87 -3.19 2.30 6.39
C PHE A 87 -3.73 1.55 7.62
N ALA A 88 -3.34 0.29 7.73
CA ALA A 88 -3.67 -0.53 8.88
C ALA A 88 -2.69 -0.24 10.03
N LYS A 89 -3.22 0.22 11.16
CA LYS A 89 -2.45 0.41 12.38
C LYS A 89 -2.19 -0.93 13.09
N ASP A 90 -3.17 -1.82 13.01
CA ASP A 90 -3.19 -3.11 13.69
C ASP A 90 -3.96 -4.15 12.86
N LEU A 91 -4.15 -5.34 13.42
CA LEU A 91 -4.87 -6.42 12.76
C LEU A 91 -6.34 -6.07 12.47
N GLU A 92 -6.98 -5.35 13.37
CA GLU A 92 -8.37 -4.91 13.15
C GLU A 92 -8.45 -3.91 12.01
N GLY A 93 -7.53 -2.96 11.96
CA GLY A 93 -7.39 -2.03 10.83
C GLY A 93 -7.18 -2.77 9.50
N TYR A 94 -6.36 -3.81 9.48
CA TYR A 94 -6.17 -4.65 8.29
C TYR A 94 -7.46 -5.34 7.84
N LYS A 95 -8.21 -5.92 8.77
CA LYS A 95 -9.52 -6.51 8.49
C LYS A 95 -10.51 -5.49 7.92
N ASN A 96 -10.47 -4.26 8.43
CA ASN A 96 -11.29 -3.17 7.91
C ASN A 96 -10.90 -2.76 6.49
N LEU A 97 -9.60 -2.73 6.17
CA LEU A 97 -9.14 -2.50 4.80
C LEU A 97 -9.61 -3.59 3.84
N ILE A 98 -9.58 -4.86 4.26
CA ILE A 98 -10.11 -5.98 3.47
C ILE A 98 -11.61 -5.77 3.18
N LYS A 99 -12.39 -5.42 4.19
CA LYS A 99 -13.83 -5.14 4.02
C LYS A 99 -14.08 -3.98 3.07
N LEU A 100 -13.35 -2.88 3.21
CA LEU A 100 -13.46 -1.71 2.32
C LEU A 100 -13.09 -2.05 0.88
N SER A 101 -12.00 -2.78 0.69
CA SER A 101 -11.58 -3.23 -0.64
C SER A 101 -12.65 -4.12 -1.28
N SER A 102 -13.18 -5.08 -0.56
CA SER A 102 -14.27 -5.95 -1.04
C SER A 102 -15.53 -5.14 -1.37
N LYS A 103 -15.91 -4.22 -0.50
CA LYS A 103 -17.07 -3.36 -0.69
C LYS A 103 -16.96 -2.49 -1.95
N SER A 104 -15.77 -1.97 -2.24
CA SER A 104 -15.53 -1.16 -3.43
C SER A 104 -15.76 -1.91 -4.74
N PHE A 105 -15.63 -3.24 -4.74
CA PHE A 105 -15.86 -4.07 -5.92
C PHE A 105 -17.28 -4.67 -5.98
N LEU A 106 -17.87 -4.98 -4.82
CA LEU A 106 -19.14 -5.72 -4.75
C LEU A 106 -20.37 -4.82 -4.72
N GLU A 107 -20.30 -3.65 -4.09
CA GLU A 107 -21.48 -2.81 -3.82
C GLU A 107 -21.56 -1.57 -4.72
N ILE A 108 -20.50 -1.21 -5.42
CA ILE A 108 -20.44 0.04 -6.19
C ILE A 108 -20.45 -0.28 -7.68
N LYS A 109 -21.50 0.20 -8.36
CA LYS A 109 -21.72 -0.04 -9.79
C LYS A 109 -20.71 0.71 -10.70
N ASP A 110 -20.15 1.80 -10.24
CA ASP A 110 -19.17 2.61 -10.98
C ASP A 110 -17.78 2.49 -10.39
N LEU A 111 -17.00 1.58 -10.99
CA LEU A 111 -15.54 1.47 -10.85
C LEU A 111 -14.95 1.95 -9.52
N SER A 112 -15.16 1.16 -8.46
CA SER A 112 -14.41 1.28 -7.20
C SER A 112 -14.47 2.64 -6.50
N LEU A 113 -15.59 3.36 -6.60
CA LEU A 113 -15.84 4.57 -5.83
C LEU A 113 -16.55 4.25 -4.52
N ILE A 114 -16.01 4.71 -3.41
CA ILE A 114 -16.69 4.69 -2.12
C ILE A 114 -17.32 6.05 -1.88
N HIS A 115 -18.64 6.06 -1.66
CA HIS A 115 -19.38 7.26 -1.30
C HIS A 115 -19.25 7.51 0.21
N ILE A 116 -18.91 8.71 0.56
CA ILE A 116 -18.83 9.19 1.95
C ILE A 116 -20.07 10.00 2.27
#